data_2c4b788a392367286e7b1e05c5488871
#
_entry.id   2c4b788a392367286e7b1e05c5488871
#
_cell.length_a   1.000
_cell.length_b   1.000
_cell.length_c   1.000
_cell.angle_alpha   90.00
_cell.angle_beta   90.00
_cell.angle_gamma   90.00
#
_symmetry.space_group_name_H-M   'P 1'
#
loop_
_entity.id
_entity.type
_entity.pdbx_description
1 polymer ?
#
loop_
_entity_poly.entity_id
_entity_poly.type
_entity_poly.pdbx_seq_one_letter_code
_entity_poly.pdbx_strand_id
1 'polypeptide(L)'
;MLGANQGAREVIELAKQPGWSAQHVKGIPAPQRAVVERITLFYFPIGYAAAIVMVFAARGVRTLRERRRGMYTVSYPNRQVRVPKGMSVLEASLRFNIPHASVCGGRARCSTCRVRVVSDRGALPRPSGREAFVLTRVGVSADPSIRLACQLRP
;
A
#
# COMPACT_ATOMS: atom_id res chain seq x y z
N MET A 1 0.80 -30.64 0.56
CA MET A 1 1.25 -30.11 -0.75
C MET A 1 1.85 -31.19 -1.69
N LEU A 2 1.45 -32.46 -1.60
CA LEU A 2 1.99 -33.57 -2.41
C LEU A 2 1.11 -34.01 -3.59
N GLY A 3 -0.14 -33.54 -3.69
CA GLY A 3 -1.09 -34.00 -4.72
C GLY A 3 -0.92 -33.38 -6.12
N ALA A 4 -0.44 -32.16 -6.23
CA ALA A 4 -0.31 -31.48 -7.53
C ALA A 4 0.83 -32.02 -8.40
N ASN A 5 1.82 -32.66 -7.81
CA ASN A 5 2.99 -33.20 -8.51
C ASN A 5 2.77 -34.62 -9.07
N GLN A 6 1.78 -35.35 -8.57
CA GLN A 6 1.49 -36.71 -9.07
C GLN A 6 0.71 -36.63 -10.40
N GLY A 7 -0.30 -35.77 -10.51
CA GLY A 7 -1.06 -35.61 -11.75
C GLY A 7 -0.21 -35.11 -12.92
N ALA A 8 0.74 -34.23 -12.67
CA ALA A 8 1.66 -33.75 -13.70
C ALA A 8 2.61 -34.86 -14.23
N ARG A 9 3.08 -35.74 -13.34
CA ARG A 9 3.93 -36.88 -13.74
C ARG A 9 3.15 -37.90 -14.54
N GLU A 10 1.93 -38.20 -14.16
CA GLU A 10 1.02 -39.08 -14.86
C GLU A 10 0.71 -38.63 -16.28
N VAL A 11 0.46 -37.35 -16.49
CA VAL A 11 0.27 -36.75 -17.82
C VAL A 11 1.53 -36.83 -18.67
N ILE A 12 2.72 -36.62 -18.09
CA ILE A 12 4.00 -36.72 -18.78
C ILE A 12 4.28 -38.17 -19.20
N GLU A 13 3.97 -39.17 -18.38
CA GLU A 13 4.15 -40.57 -18.72
C GLU A 13 3.15 -41.02 -19.80
N LEU A 14 1.91 -40.59 -19.74
CA LEU A 14 0.93 -40.81 -20.80
C LEU A 14 1.36 -40.20 -22.14
N ALA A 15 1.98 -39.02 -22.12
CA ALA A 15 2.46 -38.34 -23.33
C ALA A 15 3.64 -39.07 -24.03
N LYS A 16 4.35 -39.96 -23.31
CA LYS A 16 5.47 -40.75 -23.85
C LYS A 16 5.00 -42.02 -24.57
N GLN A 17 3.73 -42.41 -24.46
CA GLN A 17 3.23 -43.63 -25.06
C GLN A 17 3.14 -43.49 -26.58
N PRO A 18 3.60 -44.46 -27.35
CA PRO A 18 3.47 -44.47 -28.82
C PRO A 18 1.97 -44.50 -29.21
N GLY A 19 1.54 -43.51 -29.99
CA GLY A 19 0.12 -43.34 -30.36
C GLY A 19 -0.61 -42.26 -29.56
N TRP A 20 0.02 -41.65 -28.57
CA TRP A 20 -0.55 -40.52 -27.87
C TRP A 20 -0.62 -39.31 -28.84
N SER A 21 -1.80 -38.84 -29.11
CA SER A 21 -2.02 -37.63 -29.91
C SER A 21 -2.70 -36.58 -29.05
N ALA A 22 -2.44 -35.30 -29.30
CA ALA A 22 -3.09 -34.18 -28.67
C ALA A 22 -4.64 -34.23 -28.74
N GLN A 23 -5.19 -35.18 -29.52
CA GLN A 23 -6.62 -35.45 -29.56
C GLN A 23 -7.15 -36.10 -28.27
N HIS A 24 -6.32 -36.76 -27.49
CA HIS A 24 -6.70 -37.32 -26.16
C HIS A 24 -6.93 -36.22 -25.10
N VAL A 25 -6.41 -35.02 -25.32
CA VAL A 25 -6.73 -33.84 -24.49
C VAL A 25 -8.10 -33.26 -24.82
N LYS A 26 -8.78 -33.78 -25.83
CA LYS A 26 -10.14 -33.39 -26.22
C LYS A 26 -11.25 -33.90 -25.31
N GLY A 27 -10.94 -34.24 -24.05
CA GLY A 27 -11.93 -34.74 -23.09
C GLY A 27 -12.93 -33.71 -22.56
N ILE A 28 -12.85 -32.43 -22.95
CA ILE A 28 -13.89 -31.45 -22.62
C ILE A 28 -14.95 -31.48 -23.71
N PRO A 29 -16.23 -31.84 -23.41
CA PRO A 29 -17.32 -31.83 -24.39
C PRO A 29 -17.42 -30.49 -25.11
N ALA A 30 -17.75 -30.54 -26.40
CA ALA A 30 -17.85 -29.34 -27.24
C ALA A 30 -18.67 -28.18 -26.63
N PRO A 31 -19.82 -28.41 -25.96
CA PRO A 31 -20.56 -27.35 -25.30
C PRO A 31 -19.77 -26.68 -24.14
N GLN A 32 -18.97 -27.45 -23.39
CA GLN A 32 -18.14 -26.90 -22.30
C GLN A 32 -16.98 -26.05 -22.84
N ARG A 33 -16.41 -26.40 -24.00
CA ARG A 33 -15.38 -25.57 -24.66
C ARG A 33 -15.93 -24.22 -25.08
N ALA A 34 -17.12 -24.18 -25.70
CA ALA A 34 -17.75 -22.91 -26.09
C ALA A 34 -18.02 -22.00 -24.89
N VAL A 35 -18.40 -22.57 -23.75
CA VAL A 35 -18.60 -21.81 -22.51
C VAL A 35 -17.26 -21.27 -22.00
N VAL A 36 -16.21 -22.10 -21.94
CA VAL A 36 -14.87 -21.67 -21.48
C VAL A 36 -14.30 -20.60 -22.40
N GLU A 37 -14.40 -20.77 -23.73
CA GLU A 37 -13.94 -19.75 -24.68
C GLU A 37 -14.69 -18.43 -24.52
N ARG A 38 -16.01 -18.46 -24.34
CA ARG A 38 -16.82 -17.27 -24.13
C ARG A 38 -16.45 -16.57 -22.82
N ILE A 39 -16.24 -17.31 -21.74
CA ILE A 39 -15.79 -16.75 -20.45
C ILE A 39 -14.40 -16.13 -20.60
N THR A 40 -13.47 -16.84 -21.22
CA THR A 40 -12.08 -16.37 -21.34
C THR A 40 -11.95 -15.18 -22.28
N LEU A 41 -12.63 -15.20 -23.43
CA LEU A 41 -12.46 -14.17 -24.46
C LEU A 41 -13.28 -12.90 -24.18
N PHE A 42 -14.44 -13.02 -23.52
CA PHE A 42 -15.33 -11.87 -23.30
C PHE A 42 -15.39 -11.43 -21.83
N TYR A 43 -15.65 -12.34 -20.91
CA TYR A 43 -15.89 -11.97 -19.52
C TYR A 43 -14.61 -11.66 -18.76
N PHE A 44 -13.52 -12.37 -19.05
CA PHE A 44 -12.25 -12.11 -18.36
C PHE A 44 -11.69 -10.72 -18.68
N PRO A 45 -11.57 -10.29 -19.97
CA PRO A 45 -11.05 -8.94 -20.26
C PRO A 45 -12.00 -7.84 -19.79
N ILE A 46 -13.32 -8.06 -19.83
CA ILE A 46 -14.31 -7.10 -19.32
C ILE A 46 -14.16 -6.97 -17.80
N GLY A 47 -14.08 -8.07 -17.08
CA GLY A 47 -13.86 -8.06 -15.61
C GLY A 47 -12.55 -7.40 -15.21
N TYR A 48 -11.49 -7.68 -15.99
CA TYR A 48 -10.18 -7.05 -15.77
C TYR A 48 -10.22 -5.54 -16.02
N ALA A 49 -10.84 -5.11 -17.12
CA ALA A 49 -11.01 -3.70 -17.44
C ALA A 49 -11.84 -2.98 -16.37
N ALA A 50 -12.94 -3.60 -15.92
CA ALA A 50 -13.76 -3.05 -14.82
C ALA A 50 -12.97 -2.90 -13.52
N ALA A 51 -12.13 -3.88 -13.17
CA ALA A 51 -11.26 -3.80 -12.00
C ALA A 51 -10.24 -2.64 -12.12
N ILE A 52 -9.63 -2.47 -13.28
CA ILE A 52 -8.72 -1.35 -13.54
C ILE A 52 -9.45 -0.01 -13.37
N VAL A 53 -10.61 0.15 -14.00
CA VAL A 53 -11.41 1.38 -13.88
C VAL A 53 -11.78 1.66 -12.43
N MET A 54 -12.18 0.65 -11.67
CA MET A 54 -12.50 0.77 -10.24
C MET A 54 -11.28 1.27 -9.44
N VAL A 55 -10.10 0.73 -9.67
CA VAL A 55 -8.87 1.17 -9.00
C VAL A 55 -8.55 2.63 -9.33
N PHE A 56 -8.64 3.02 -10.60
CA PHE A 56 -8.39 4.41 -10.99
C PHE A 56 -9.44 5.37 -10.43
N ALA A 57 -10.71 4.98 -10.42
CA ALA A 57 -11.79 5.75 -9.81
C ALA A 57 -11.54 5.93 -8.30
N ALA A 58 -11.20 4.87 -7.58
CA ALA A 58 -10.87 4.94 -6.16
C ALA A 58 -9.67 5.86 -5.88
N ARG A 59 -8.62 5.79 -6.71
CA ARG A 59 -7.47 6.71 -6.63
C ARG A 59 -7.89 8.15 -6.91
N GLY A 60 -8.71 8.38 -7.94
CA GLY A 60 -9.24 9.71 -8.28
C GLY A 60 -10.08 10.31 -7.14
N VAL A 61 -10.98 9.53 -6.56
CA VAL A 61 -11.77 9.95 -5.38
C VAL A 61 -10.88 10.28 -4.19
N ARG A 62 -9.85 9.47 -3.95
CA ARG A 62 -8.89 9.72 -2.86
C ARG A 62 -8.15 11.04 -3.09
N THR A 63 -7.59 11.27 -4.27
CA THR A 63 -6.86 12.51 -4.58
C THR A 63 -7.77 13.73 -4.52
N LEU A 64 -9.02 13.60 -4.96
CA LEU A 64 -10.00 14.68 -4.89
C LEU A 64 -10.36 15.03 -3.42
N ARG A 65 -10.55 13.99 -2.57
CA ARG A 65 -10.77 14.19 -1.13
C ARG A 65 -9.56 14.83 -0.45
N GLU A 66 -8.34 14.44 -0.81
CA GLU A 66 -7.11 15.04 -0.28
C GLU A 66 -7.02 16.53 -0.67
N ARG A 67 -7.35 16.88 -1.92
CA ARG A 67 -7.40 18.29 -2.38
C ARG A 67 -8.45 19.12 -1.63
N ARG A 68 -9.62 18.54 -1.34
CA ARG A 68 -10.71 19.23 -0.60
C ARG A 68 -10.41 19.43 0.89
N ARG A 69 -9.51 18.65 1.49
CA ARG A 69 -9.15 18.77 2.92
C ARG A 69 -8.35 20.04 3.26
N GLY A 70 -7.96 20.81 2.26
CA GLY A 70 -7.13 21.99 2.42
C GLY A 70 -5.64 21.65 2.51
N MET A 71 -4.83 22.72 2.51
CA MET A 71 -3.37 22.63 2.57
C MET A 71 -2.88 23.27 3.86
N TYR A 72 -1.80 22.75 4.41
CA TYR A 72 -1.04 23.44 5.46
C TYR A 72 0.44 23.55 5.06
N THR A 73 1.14 24.49 5.68
CA THR A 73 2.56 24.71 5.42
C THR A 73 3.39 24.11 6.52
N VAL A 74 4.33 23.27 6.17
CA VAL A 74 5.38 22.79 7.10
C VAL A 74 6.65 23.57 6.82
N SER A 75 7.13 24.27 7.86
CA SER A 75 8.40 25.02 7.80
C SER A 75 9.52 24.17 8.36
N TYR A 76 10.48 23.85 7.52
CA TYR A 76 11.76 23.26 7.89
C TYR A 76 12.82 24.36 8.03
N PRO A 77 13.96 24.12 8.65
CA PRO A 77 15.00 25.15 8.81
C PRO A 77 15.39 25.82 7.50
N ASN A 78 15.43 25.07 6.39
CA ASN A 78 15.95 25.55 5.10
C ASN A 78 14.86 25.71 4.01
N ARG A 79 13.63 25.35 4.28
CA ARG A 79 12.55 25.46 3.27
C ARG A 79 11.16 25.30 3.85
N GLN A 80 10.18 25.83 3.14
CA GLN A 80 8.78 25.63 3.44
C GLN A 80 8.10 24.78 2.36
N VAL A 81 7.23 23.86 2.76
CA VAL A 81 6.49 23.01 1.84
C VAL A 81 5.00 23.01 2.18
N ARG A 82 4.16 23.08 1.13
CA ARG A 82 2.70 22.98 1.27
C ARG A 82 2.28 21.53 1.08
N VAL A 83 1.53 21.01 2.04
CA VAL A 83 1.09 19.62 2.05
C VAL A 83 -0.40 19.51 2.37
N PRO A 84 -1.09 18.49 1.85
CA PRO A 84 -2.50 18.26 2.17
C PRO A 84 -2.70 17.94 3.65
N LYS A 85 -3.75 18.46 4.27
CA LYS A 85 -4.14 18.09 5.64
C LYS A 85 -4.31 16.57 5.77
N GLY A 86 -3.80 16.03 6.87
CA GLY A 86 -3.82 14.59 7.15
C GLY A 86 -2.59 13.82 6.65
N MET A 87 -1.69 14.47 5.91
CA MET A 87 -0.36 13.93 5.62
C MET A 87 0.52 14.06 6.85
N SER A 88 1.30 13.05 7.21
CA SER A 88 2.25 13.15 8.31
C SER A 88 3.48 13.97 7.92
N VAL A 89 4.15 14.56 8.92
CA VAL A 89 5.39 15.31 8.69
C VAL A 89 6.47 14.43 8.06
N LEU A 90 6.53 13.13 8.40
CA LEU A 90 7.45 12.19 7.76
C LEU A 90 7.11 11.96 6.27
N GLU A 91 5.83 11.75 5.94
CA GLU A 91 5.38 11.60 4.55
C GLU A 91 5.69 12.87 3.73
N ALA A 92 5.51 14.05 4.34
CA ALA A 92 5.89 15.33 3.74
C ALA A 92 7.39 15.39 3.47
N SER A 93 8.22 15.04 4.45
CA SER A 93 9.69 15.01 4.28
C SER A 93 10.10 14.10 3.12
N LEU A 94 9.57 12.88 3.06
CA LEU A 94 9.88 11.93 1.99
C LEU A 94 9.41 12.42 0.62
N ARG A 95 8.21 13.00 0.54
CA ARG A 95 7.64 13.52 -0.71
C ARG A 95 8.45 14.66 -1.32
N PHE A 96 9.04 15.49 -0.48
CA PHE A 96 9.82 16.67 -0.90
C PHE A 96 11.33 16.45 -0.82
N ASN A 97 11.76 15.18 -0.71
CA ASN A 97 13.17 14.79 -0.64
C ASN A 97 13.94 15.54 0.48
N ILE A 98 13.29 15.72 1.64
CA ILE A 98 13.92 16.30 2.83
C ILE A 98 14.50 15.14 3.63
N PRO A 99 15.81 15.11 3.90
CA PRO A 99 16.44 14.05 4.68
C PRO A 99 15.75 13.87 6.02
N HIS A 100 15.23 12.67 6.29
CA HIS A 100 14.53 12.36 7.53
C HIS A 100 14.74 10.89 7.88
N ALA A 101 15.35 10.63 9.05
CA ALA A 101 15.59 9.28 9.51
C ALA A 101 14.26 8.59 9.89
N SER A 102 14.02 7.38 9.39
CA SER A 102 12.80 6.63 9.71
C SER A 102 13.01 5.11 9.59
N VAL A 103 13.79 4.55 10.50
CA VAL A 103 14.18 3.12 10.49
C VAL A 103 12.98 2.18 10.45
N CYS A 104 11.88 2.48 11.14
CA CYS A 104 10.69 1.62 11.14
C CYS A 104 9.72 1.89 9.97
N GLY A 105 10.05 2.80 9.05
CA GLY A 105 9.17 3.14 7.93
C GLY A 105 7.84 3.78 8.34
N GLY A 106 7.82 4.59 9.41
CA GLY A 106 6.62 5.33 9.83
C GLY A 106 5.64 4.57 10.71
N ARG A 107 6.03 3.41 11.26
CA ARG A 107 5.14 2.53 12.04
C ARG A 107 5.03 2.86 13.52
N ALA A 108 5.58 3.98 13.99
CA ALA A 108 5.64 4.37 15.41
C ALA A 108 6.24 3.27 16.33
N ARG A 109 7.29 2.58 15.86
CA ARG A 109 7.99 1.54 16.63
C ARG A 109 9.38 1.95 17.07
N CYS A 110 9.93 2.99 16.48
CA CYS A 110 11.23 3.56 16.82
C CYS A 110 11.11 5.05 17.06
N SER A 111 12.18 5.66 17.57
CA SER A 111 12.25 7.08 17.87
C SER A 111 13.11 7.87 16.88
N THR A 112 13.54 7.25 15.77
CA THR A 112 14.49 7.89 14.83
C THR A 112 13.88 9.06 14.07
N CYS A 113 12.55 9.07 13.87
CA CYS A 113 11.84 10.16 13.21
C CYS A 113 11.39 11.28 14.18
N ARG A 114 12.06 11.46 15.32
CA ARG A 114 11.73 12.53 16.26
C ARG A 114 12.01 13.91 15.66
N VAL A 115 11.07 14.81 15.88
CA VAL A 115 11.18 16.23 15.52
C VAL A 115 10.80 17.08 16.71
N ARG A 116 11.40 18.27 16.80
CA ARG A 116 10.99 19.31 17.73
C ARG A 116 10.14 20.33 16.99
N VAL A 117 8.92 20.51 17.46
CA VAL A 117 8.01 21.53 16.93
C VAL A 117 8.31 22.84 17.62
N VAL A 118 8.67 23.87 16.86
CA VAL A 118 9.06 25.18 17.39
C VAL A 118 7.93 26.21 17.36
N SER A 119 6.92 26.01 16.47
CA SER A 119 5.77 26.89 16.31
C SER A 119 4.47 26.13 16.51
N ASP A 120 3.37 26.85 16.76
CA ASP A 120 2.00 26.32 16.87
C ASP A 120 1.80 25.17 17.85
N ARG A 121 2.54 25.18 18.96
CA ARG A 121 2.50 24.10 19.96
C ARG A 121 1.11 23.87 20.54
N GLY A 122 0.29 24.93 20.63
CA GLY A 122 -1.07 24.86 21.15
C GLY A 122 -2.08 24.18 20.22
N ALA A 123 -1.80 24.14 18.90
CA ALA A 123 -2.67 23.56 17.89
C ALA A 123 -2.34 22.09 17.58
N LEU A 124 -1.31 21.51 18.21
CA LEU A 124 -0.90 20.14 17.94
C LEU A 124 -1.87 19.13 18.56
N PRO A 125 -2.27 18.09 17.80
CA PRO A 125 -3.06 17.01 18.37
C PRO A 125 -2.26 16.27 19.43
N ARG A 126 -2.95 15.73 20.44
CA ARG A 126 -2.31 14.92 21.49
C ARG A 126 -1.57 13.73 20.86
N PRO A 127 -0.43 13.30 21.44
CA PRO A 127 0.27 12.10 20.99
C PRO A 127 -0.66 10.89 20.99
N SER A 128 -0.59 10.06 19.93
CA SER A 128 -1.28 8.77 19.93
C SER A 128 -0.70 7.84 21.00
N GLY A 129 -1.45 6.85 21.47
CA GLY A 129 -0.95 5.93 22.50
C GLY A 129 0.37 5.25 22.12
N ARG A 130 0.56 4.90 20.83
CA ARG A 130 1.83 4.33 20.34
C ARG A 130 2.96 5.35 20.35
N GLU A 131 2.68 6.59 19.98
CA GLU A 131 3.65 7.67 20.02
C GLU A 131 4.07 7.95 21.45
N ALA A 132 3.11 8.10 22.38
CA ALA A 132 3.38 8.31 23.79
C ALA A 132 4.25 7.20 24.39
N PHE A 133 3.94 5.94 24.10
CA PHE A 133 4.74 4.79 24.53
C PHE A 133 6.21 4.89 24.07
N VAL A 134 6.43 5.21 22.79
CA VAL A 134 7.80 5.35 22.24
C VAL A 134 8.53 6.53 22.88
N LEU A 135 7.86 7.68 23.04
CA LEU A 135 8.46 8.87 23.65
C LEU A 135 8.81 8.65 25.13
N THR A 136 7.98 7.93 25.87
CA THR A 136 8.26 7.54 27.26
C THR A 136 9.46 6.61 27.34
N ARG A 137 9.53 5.61 26.48
CA ARG A 137 10.64 4.64 26.44
C ARG A 137 12.01 5.29 26.19
N VAL A 138 12.04 6.43 25.49
CA VAL A 138 13.27 7.17 25.21
C VAL A 138 13.47 8.38 26.15
N GLY A 139 12.64 8.51 27.18
CA GLY A 139 12.80 9.52 28.24
C GLY A 139 12.48 10.96 27.83
N VAL A 140 11.70 11.17 26.75
CA VAL A 140 11.38 12.52 26.23
C VAL A 140 9.90 12.88 26.28
N SER A 141 9.09 12.06 26.93
CA SER A 141 7.63 12.26 27.02
C SER A 141 7.22 13.52 27.79
N ALA A 142 8.11 14.06 28.63
CA ALA A 142 7.84 15.29 29.38
C ALA A 142 7.89 16.56 28.51
N ASP A 143 8.54 16.55 27.36
CA ASP A 143 8.60 17.68 26.43
C ASP A 143 7.52 17.57 25.35
N PRO A 144 6.42 18.35 25.45
CA PRO A 144 5.32 18.28 24.48
C PRO A 144 5.72 18.77 23.08
N SER A 145 6.87 19.46 22.96
CA SER A 145 7.39 19.91 21.66
C SER A 145 8.04 18.77 20.87
N ILE A 146 8.41 17.67 21.54
CA ILE A 146 9.01 16.51 20.87
C ILE A 146 7.93 15.55 20.41
N ARG A 147 7.89 15.30 19.11
CA ARG A 147 6.87 14.47 18.48
C ARG A 147 7.53 13.48 17.51
N LEU A 148 6.82 12.41 17.18
CA LEU A 148 7.22 11.54 16.09
C LEU A 148 6.67 12.06 14.77
N ALA A 149 7.53 12.41 13.82
CA ALA A 149 7.13 12.94 12.52
C ALA A 149 6.16 12.02 11.76
N CYS A 150 6.25 10.71 11.96
CA CYS A 150 5.36 9.73 11.33
C CYS A 150 3.93 9.71 11.92
N GLN A 151 3.74 10.22 13.14
CA GLN A 151 2.45 10.30 13.81
C GLN A 151 1.87 11.72 13.81
N LEU A 152 2.72 12.72 13.65
CA LEU A 152 2.32 14.11 13.64
C LEU A 152 1.62 14.47 12.33
N ARG A 153 0.31 14.73 12.43
CA ARG A 153 -0.57 15.15 11.32
C ARG A 153 -1.26 16.45 11.72
N PRO A 154 -0.71 17.61 11.34
CA PRO A 154 -1.32 18.92 11.57
C PRO A 154 -2.63 19.09 10.82
#